data_35f4148e8d01a470dccaefde516224a0
#
_entry.id   35f4148e8d01a470dccaefde516224a0
#
_cell.length_a   1.000
_cell.length_b   1.000
_cell.length_c   1.000
_cell.angle_alpha   90.00
_cell.angle_beta   90.00
_cell.angle_gamma   90.00
#
_symmetry.space_group_name_H-M   'P 1'
#
loop_
_entity.id
_entity.type
_entity.pdbx_description
1 polymer ?
#
loop_
_entity_poly.entity_id
_entity_poly.type
_entity_poly.pdbx_seq_one_letter_code
_entity_poly.pdbx_strand_id
1 'polypeptide(L)'
;MSWTVEFYKSDKGSEPVKDFFNSLPVSARAKVVRIMDMLVDHSVLLKEPYTRQVRGKIRELRIKDNQGAIRVLYFTYTGKRFILLHGFIKKTEKTPVRDIEIAEQRMNEYIIRGRGQV
;
A
#
# COMPACT_ATOMS: atom_id res chain seq x y z
N MET A 1 -4.41 -20.61 6.03
CA MET A 1 -3.62 -19.54 6.67
C MET A 1 -4.04 -18.20 6.13
N SER A 2 -4.16 -17.24 7.03
CA SER A 2 -4.68 -15.93 6.69
C SER A 2 -3.60 -15.04 6.10
N TRP A 3 -4.00 -14.20 5.15
CA TRP A 3 -3.18 -13.12 4.67
C TRP A 3 -3.14 -12.00 5.70
N THR A 4 -2.03 -11.27 5.76
CA THR A 4 -1.87 -10.13 6.67
C THR A 4 -1.40 -8.90 5.92
N VAL A 5 -1.65 -7.73 6.52
CA VAL A 5 -1.19 -6.45 6.01
C VAL A 5 -0.15 -5.91 6.96
N GLU A 6 0.95 -5.44 6.41
CA GLU A 6 2.08 -4.91 7.18
C GLU A 6 2.45 -3.53 6.62
N PHE A 7 2.71 -2.58 7.52
CA PHE A 7 3.19 -1.26 7.12
C PHE A 7 4.71 -1.27 6.97
N TYR A 8 5.19 -0.78 5.83
CA TYR A 8 6.63 -0.57 5.66
C TYR A 8 7.18 0.29 6.80
N LYS A 9 8.32 -0.13 7.33
CA LYS A 9 9.01 0.58 8.39
C LYS A 9 10.44 0.87 7.95
N SER A 10 10.86 2.13 8.06
CA SER A 10 12.22 2.51 7.68
C SER A 10 13.25 2.02 8.70
N ASP A 11 14.54 2.12 8.33
CA ASP A 11 15.63 1.75 9.24
C ASP A 11 15.59 2.52 10.55
N LYS A 12 15.11 3.75 10.50
CA LYS A 12 15.02 4.62 11.68
C LYS A 12 13.70 4.46 12.44
N GLY A 13 12.87 3.53 12.02
CA GLY A 13 11.62 3.21 12.71
C GLY A 13 10.41 4.02 12.28
N SER A 14 10.51 4.86 11.25
CA SER A 14 9.34 5.59 10.76
C SER A 14 8.42 4.68 9.96
N GLU A 15 7.12 4.93 10.06
CA GLU A 15 6.09 4.18 9.35
C GLU A 15 5.26 5.15 8.50
N PRO A 16 5.77 5.53 7.31
CA PRO A 16 5.15 6.62 6.53
C PRO A 16 3.72 6.34 6.07
N VAL A 17 3.36 5.09 5.78
CA VAL A 17 1.97 4.79 5.38
C VAL A 17 1.04 4.90 6.58
N LYS A 18 1.48 4.48 7.75
CA LYS A 18 0.71 4.62 8.98
C LYS A 18 0.50 6.10 9.32
N ASP A 19 1.53 6.91 9.17
CA ASP A 19 1.44 8.35 9.39
C ASP A 19 0.47 8.99 8.39
N PHE A 20 0.56 8.61 7.13
CA PHE A 20 -0.39 9.06 6.11
C PHE A 20 -1.82 8.69 6.49
N PHE A 21 -2.04 7.44 6.87
CA PHE A 21 -3.36 6.94 7.28
C PHE A 21 -3.90 7.77 8.45
N ASN A 22 -3.07 8.01 9.46
CA ASN A 22 -3.48 8.78 10.65
C ASN A 22 -3.77 10.25 10.34
N SER A 23 -3.23 10.77 9.23
CA SER A 23 -3.49 12.15 8.80
C SER A 23 -4.84 12.32 8.11
N LEU A 24 -5.46 11.23 7.69
CA LEU A 24 -6.74 11.28 6.97
C LEU A 24 -7.90 11.55 7.91
N PRO A 25 -8.97 12.22 7.42
CA PRO A 25 -10.21 12.34 8.19
C PRO A 25 -10.78 10.96 8.56
N VAL A 26 -11.55 10.90 9.63
CA VAL A 26 -12.11 9.63 10.13
C VAL A 26 -12.89 8.88 9.06
N SER A 27 -13.71 9.59 8.27
CA SER A 27 -14.51 8.96 7.22
C SER A 27 -13.63 8.36 6.14
N ALA A 28 -12.52 9.02 5.77
CA ALA A 28 -11.58 8.52 4.79
C ALA A 28 -10.83 7.30 5.32
N ARG A 29 -10.42 7.34 6.59
CA ARG A 29 -9.76 6.19 7.22
C ARG A 29 -10.65 4.95 7.22
N ALA A 30 -11.93 5.12 7.49
CA ALA A 30 -12.88 4.01 7.45
C ALA A 30 -12.94 3.35 6.08
N LYS A 31 -12.92 4.17 5.02
CA LYS A 31 -12.91 3.65 3.64
C LYS A 31 -11.63 2.88 3.33
N VAL A 32 -10.49 3.38 3.79
CA VAL A 32 -9.21 2.69 3.61
C VAL A 32 -9.22 1.34 4.32
N VAL A 33 -9.67 1.30 5.58
CA VAL A 33 -9.76 0.06 6.35
C VAL A 33 -10.64 -0.96 5.62
N ARG A 34 -11.78 -0.52 5.09
CA ARG A 34 -12.68 -1.41 4.36
C ARG A 34 -11.98 -2.06 3.16
N ILE A 35 -11.23 -1.27 2.38
CA ILE A 35 -10.53 -1.81 1.21
C ILE A 35 -9.39 -2.72 1.64
N MET A 36 -8.69 -2.40 2.73
CA MET A 36 -7.66 -3.27 3.29
C MET A 36 -8.25 -4.62 3.74
N ASP A 37 -9.42 -4.59 4.36
CA ASP A 37 -10.12 -5.82 4.75
C ASP A 37 -10.48 -6.66 3.54
N MET A 38 -10.93 -6.02 2.45
CA MET A 38 -11.21 -6.71 1.20
C MET A 38 -9.95 -7.34 0.62
N LEU A 39 -8.81 -6.65 0.72
CA LEU A 39 -7.55 -7.18 0.25
C LEU A 39 -7.15 -8.44 1.03
N VAL A 40 -7.33 -8.45 2.34
CA VAL A 40 -7.05 -9.60 3.18
C VAL A 40 -7.99 -10.76 2.83
N ASP A 41 -9.29 -10.49 2.68
CA ASP A 41 -10.31 -11.52 2.42
C ASP A 41 -10.16 -12.16 1.04
N HIS A 42 -9.90 -11.36 0.01
CA HIS A 42 -9.82 -11.84 -1.36
C HIS A 42 -8.40 -12.10 -1.83
N SER A 43 -7.42 -11.62 -1.10
CA SER A 43 -6.00 -11.78 -1.36
C SER A 43 -5.64 -11.38 -2.79
N VAL A 44 -4.90 -12.21 -3.51
CA VAL A 44 -4.46 -11.91 -4.88
C VAL A 44 -5.59 -11.90 -5.90
N LEU A 45 -6.79 -12.34 -5.51
CA LEU A 45 -7.96 -12.33 -6.39
C LEU A 45 -8.67 -10.97 -6.40
N LEU A 46 -8.33 -10.07 -5.49
CA LEU A 46 -8.92 -8.73 -5.49
C LEU A 46 -8.48 -7.97 -6.74
N LYS A 47 -9.44 -7.45 -7.48
CA LYS A 47 -9.20 -6.80 -8.78
C LYS A 47 -9.81 -5.41 -8.83
N GLU A 48 -9.77 -4.79 -10.03
CA GLU A 48 -10.42 -3.50 -10.26
C GLU A 48 -11.92 -3.57 -9.89
N PRO A 49 -12.48 -2.49 -9.38
CA PRO A 49 -11.89 -1.15 -9.24
C PRO A 49 -11.06 -0.93 -7.97
N TYR A 50 -10.89 -1.96 -7.14
CA TYR A 50 -10.28 -1.82 -5.81
C TYR A 50 -8.75 -1.84 -5.84
N THR A 51 -8.17 -2.53 -6.80
CA THR A 51 -6.73 -2.64 -6.93
C THR A 51 -6.33 -2.67 -8.40
N ARG A 52 -5.13 -2.17 -8.71
CA ARG A 52 -4.62 -2.13 -10.06
C ARG A 52 -3.10 -2.27 -10.03
N GLN A 53 -2.55 -2.98 -11.02
CA GLN A 53 -1.10 -3.07 -11.18
C GLN A 53 -0.56 -1.72 -11.66
N VAL A 54 0.57 -1.29 -11.08
CA VAL A 54 1.20 -0.01 -11.40
C VAL A 54 2.51 -0.23 -12.13
N ARG A 55 3.44 -0.98 -11.54
CA ARG A 55 4.74 -1.26 -12.15
C ARG A 55 5.34 -2.50 -11.48
N GLY A 56 5.74 -3.49 -12.28
CA GLY A 56 6.37 -4.71 -11.76
C GLY A 56 5.49 -5.37 -10.70
N LYS A 57 6.04 -5.57 -9.51
CA LYS A 57 5.32 -6.17 -8.39
C LYS A 57 4.45 -5.20 -7.63
N ILE A 58 4.54 -3.91 -7.93
CA ILE A 58 3.81 -2.88 -7.21
C ILE A 58 2.41 -2.73 -7.76
N ARG A 59 1.44 -2.81 -6.85
CA ARG A 59 0.02 -2.58 -7.14
C ARG A 59 -0.47 -1.41 -6.29
N GLU A 60 -1.60 -0.84 -6.65
CA GLU A 60 -2.20 0.22 -5.85
C GLU A 60 -3.58 -0.20 -5.34
N LEU A 61 -3.86 0.12 -4.08
CA LEU A 61 -5.21 0.11 -3.55
C LEU A 61 -5.86 1.43 -3.93
N ARG A 62 -7.10 1.37 -4.38
CA ARG A 62 -7.82 2.51 -4.94
C ARG A 62 -9.04 2.81 -4.09
N ILE A 63 -9.01 3.95 -3.41
CA ILE A 63 -10.08 4.39 -2.52
C ILE A 63 -10.63 5.72 -3.03
N LYS A 64 -11.93 5.80 -3.24
CA LYS A 64 -12.60 7.04 -3.61
C LYS A 64 -13.05 7.76 -2.35
N ASP A 65 -12.75 9.05 -2.26
CA ASP A 65 -13.19 9.89 -1.17
C ASP A 65 -13.58 11.27 -1.70
N ASN A 66 -14.35 12.02 -0.90
CA ASN A 66 -14.81 13.36 -1.30
C ASN A 66 -13.68 14.34 -1.55
N GLN A 67 -12.54 14.13 -0.89
CA GLN A 67 -11.38 15.01 -1.02
C GLN A 67 -10.43 14.59 -2.14
N GLY A 68 -10.73 13.52 -2.83
CA GLY A 68 -9.90 13.05 -3.94
C GLY A 68 -9.71 11.54 -3.91
N ALA A 69 -8.85 11.08 -4.77
CA ALA A 69 -8.55 9.65 -4.92
C ALA A 69 -7.40 9.28 -4.00
N ILE A 70 -7.68 8.48 -2.97
CA ILE A 70 -6.65 7.97 -2.08
C ILE A 70 -6.03 6.74 -2.71
N ARG A 71 -4.70 6.66 -2.71
CA ARG A 71 -3.95 5.52 -3.24
C ARG A 71 -2.97 5.03 -2.20
N VAL A 72 -2.87 3.69 -2.08
CA VAL A 72 -1.84 3.05 -1.25
C VAL A 72 -1.12 2.04 -2.12
N LEU A 73 0.17 2.25 -2.33
CA LEU A 73 1.00 1.35 -3.13
C LEU A 73 1.51 0.23 -2.24
N TYR A 74 1.44 -1.00 -2.74
CA TYR A 74 1.81 -2.19 -1.98
C TYR A 74 2.37 -3.26 -2.90
N PHE A 75 2.99 -4.28 -2.28
CA PHE A 75 3.37 -5.49 -3.00
C PHE A 75 3.13 -6.71 -2.11
N THR A 76 3.11 -7.87 -2.74
CA THR A 76 2.90 -9.14 -2.05
C THR A 76 4.26 -9.78 -1.77
N TYR A 77 4.50 -10.10 -0.50
CA TYR A 77 5.74 -10.73 -0.07
C TYR A 77 5.47 -12.15 0.43
N THR A 78 6.54 -12.93 0.56
CA THR A 78 6.43 -14.32 1.02
C THR A 78 5.73 -14.41 2.39
N GLY A 79 5.10 -15.55 2.68
CA GLY A 79 4.37 -15.73 3.92
C GLY A 79 3.00 -15.09 3.92
N LYS A 80 2.42 -14.87 2.74
CA LYS A 80 1.07 -14.31 2.59
C LYS A 80 0.95 -12.93 3.25
N ARG A 81 1.89 -12.03 2.94
CA ARG A 81 1.91 -10.67 3.49
C ARG A 81 1.76 -9.64 2.38
N PHE A 82 0.93 -8.65 2.63
CA PHE A 82 0.84 -7.45 1.80
C PHE A 82 1.59 -6.34 2.51
N ILE A 83 2.60 -5.80 1.87
CA ILE A 83 3.44 -4.76 2.45
C ILE A 83 3.02 -3.42 1.88
N LEU A 84 2.50 -2.53 2.72
CA LEU A 84 2.08 -1.20 2.31
C LEU A 84 3.29 -0.28 2.29
N LEU A 85 3.58 0.29 1.12
CA LEU A 85 4.83 1.00 0.85
C LEU A 85 4.69 2.52 0.87
N HIS A 86 3.59 3.05 0.34
CA HIS A 86 3.44 4.49 0.15
C HIS A 86 1.97 4.85 0.00
N GLY A 87 1.54 5.92 0.67
CA GLY A 87 0.17 6.43 0.57
C GLY A 87 0.17 7.88 0.14
N PHE A 88 -0.79 8.26 -0.68
CA PHE A 88 -0.91 9.62 -1.18
C PHE A 88 -2.32 9.89 -1.69
N ILE A 89 -2.64 11.18 -1.85
CA ILE A 89 -3.89 11.61 -2.46
C ILE A 89 -3.59 12.02 -3.90
N LYS A 90 -4.24 11.34 -4.83
CA LYS A 90 -3.98 11.50 -6.25
C LYS A 90 -4.91 12.56 -6.83
N LYS A 91 -4.34 13.52 -7.55
CA LYS A 91 -5.10 14.60 -8.21
C LYS A 91 -5.07 14.50 -9.73
N THR A 92 -4.34 13.54 -10.28
CA THR A 92 -4.20 13.32 -11.71
C THR A 92 -4.70 11.92 -12.07
N GLU A 93 -4.93 11.66 -13.36
CA GLU A 93 -5.43 10.35 -13.78
C GLU A 93 -4.43 9.24 -13.57
N LYS A 94 -3.17 9.50 -13.85
CA LYS A 94 -2.10 8.50 -13.72
C LYS A 94 -1.41 8.63 -12.37
N THR A 95 -0.95 7.49 -11.85
CA THR A 95 -0.12 7.50 -10.65
C THR A 95 1.21 8.17 -10.98
N PRO A 96 1.58 9.24 -10.25
CA PRO A 96 2.82 9.96 -10.54
C PRO A 96 4.04 9.06 -10.41
N VAL A 97 5.00 9.24 -11.32
CA VAL A 97 6.24 8.47 -11.33
C VAL A 97 6.99 8.61 -10.00
N ARG A 98 6.98 9.80 -9.42
CA ARG A 98 7.62 10.06 -8.13
C ARG A 98 7.11 9.12 -7.03
N ASP A 99 5.80 8.92 -6.96
CA ASP A 99 5.20 8.05 -5.96
C ASP A 99 5.55 6.59 -6.20
N ILE A 100 5.61 6.19 -7.46
CA ILE A 100 6.02 4.84 -7.83
C ILE A 100 7.47 4.59 -7.42
N GLU A 101 8.36 5.56 -7.67
CA GLU A 101 9.78 5.42 -7.33
C GLU A 101 9.99 5.32 -5.82
N ILE A 102 9.24 6.07 -5.03
CA ILE A 102 9.28 5.95 -3.57
C ILE A 102 8.90 4.53 -3.15
N ALA A 103 7.82 4.00 -3.72
CA ALA A 103 7.37 2.65 -3.41
C ALA A 103 8.41 1.61 -3.81
N GLU A 104 9.01 1.76 -4.98
CA GLU A 104 10.05 0.83 -5.46
C GLU A 104 11.26 0.81 -4.54
N GLN A 105 11.71 1.98 -4.11
CA GLN A 105 12.84 2.08 -3.20
C GLN A 105 12.54 1.37 -1.89
N ARG A 106 11.37 1.60 -1.33
CA ARG A 106 10.96 0.98 -0.07
C ARG A 106 10.79 -0.52 -0.20
N MET A 107 10.24 -0.97 -1.33
CA MET A 107 10.11 -2.40 -1.62
C MET A 107 11.48 -3.08 -1.65
N ASN A 108 12.43 -2.48 -2.34
CA ASN A 108 13.77 -3.03 -2.46
C ASN A 108 14.46 -3.09 -1.09
N GLU A 109 14.33 -2.05 -0.29
CA GLU A 109 14.86 -2.06 1.08
C GLU A 109 14.24 -3.17 1.92
N TYR A 110 12.94 -3.34 1.83
CA TYR A 110 12.22 -4.38 2.57
C TYR A 110 12.73 -5.76 2.19
N ILE A 111 12.86 -6.02 0.89
CA ILE A 111 13.33 -7.31 0.40
C ILE A 111 14.76 -7.59 0.86
N ILE A 112 15.64 -6.61 0.77
CA ILE A 112 17.04 -6.76 1.18
C ILE A 112 17.14 -7.07 2.67
N ARG A 113 16.38 -6.36 3.50
CA ARG A 113 16.36 -6.63 4.94
C ARG A 113 15.85 -8.03 5.25
N GLY A 114 14.80 -8.46 4.55
CA GLY A 114 14.26 -9.80 4.71
C GLY A 114 15.29 -10.89 4.42
N ARG A 115 16.11 -10.70 3.38
CA ARG A 115 17.16 -11.64 3.03
C ARG A 115 18.27 -11.66 4.06
N GLY A 116 18.59 -10.50 4.63
CA GLY A 116 19.65 -10.39 5.63
C GLY A 116 19.30 -10.99 6.98
N GLN A 117 18.04 -11.34 7.20
CA GLN A 117 17.55 -11.91 8.46
C GLN A 117 17.47 -13.44 8.45
N VAL A 118 17.95 -14.06 7.41
CA VAL A 118 17.92 -15.53 7.30
C VAL A 118 18.99 -16.19 8.16
#